data_8e968f152bca7f493d1024d361129664
#
_entry.id   8e968f152bca7f493d1024d361129664
#
_cell.length_a   1.000
_cell.length_b   1.000
_cell.length_c   1.000
_cell.angle_alpha   90.00
_cell.angle_beta   90.00
_cell.angle_gamma   90.00
#
_symmetry.space_group_name_H-M   'P 1'
#
loop_
_entity.id
_entity.type
_entity.pdbx_description
1 polymer ?
#
loop_
_entity_poly.entity_id
_entity_poly.type
_entity_poly.pdbx_seq_one_letter_code
_entity_poly.pdbx_strand_id
1 'polypeptide(L)'
;DPIVKFREALVEAGVESDEFFAKLLQDTADRMTMICRAADDKEISPYVDFDKNPDYLANLMFSNEHVRSMGAPDQKLNVTGPKESCKRYADLAKKEHYAFDKDGNKFSDMKVYNIRDAIFEPLINKYYEDPTLVAYGEDVRDWGGAYAVYRGLMDVIPHSRLFNSPISEAAIVGTAVGYCMCGGRAVVELMYCDFLGRAGDEVFNQMSKWQAMSAG
;
A
#
# COMPACT_ATOMS: atom_id res chain seq x y z
N ASP A 1 -14.32 -1.99 -31.71
CA ASP A 1 -13.57 -0.83 -31.19
C ASP A 1 -14.16 0.44 -31.81
N PRO A 2 -14.57 1.45 -31.01
CA PRO A 2 -15.14 2.70 -31.54
C PRO A 2 -14.14 3.53 -32.33
N ILE A 3 -12.85 3.46 -32.00
CA ILE A 3 -11.80 4.20 -32.70
C ILE A 3 -11.63 3.67 -34.12
N VAL A 4 -11.63 2.36 -34.30
CA VAL A 4 -11.53 1.72 -35.61
C VAL A 4 -12.75 2.07 -36.47
N LYS A 5 -13.95 1.94 -35.91
CA LYS A 5 -15.19 2.28 -36.63
C LYS A 5 -15.27 3.76 -37.03
N PHE A 6 -14.80 4.63 -36.16
CA PHE A 6 -14.76 6.07 -36.45
C PHE A 6 -13.79 6.40 -37.58
N ARG A 7 -12.60 5.78 -37.57
CA ARG A 7 -11.66 5.87 -38.67
C ARG A 7 -12.26 5.41 -40.00
N GLU A 8 -12.88 4.20 -40.00
CA GLU A 8 -13.54 3.65 -41.18
C GLU A 8 -14.61 4.61 -41.72
N ALA A 9 -15.42 5.19 -40.86
CA ALA A 9 -16.46 6.15 -41.24
C ALA A 9 -15.86 7.44 -41.84
N LEU A 10 -14.75 7.95 -41.34
CA LEU A 10 -14.07 9.13 -41.87
C LEU A 10 -13.46 8.87 -43.25
N VAL A 11 -12.89 7.70 -43.46
CA VAL A 11 -12.36 7.27 -44.76
C VAL A 11 -13.50 7.10 -45.77
N GLU A 12 -14.57 6.42 -45.40
CA GLU A 12 -15.75 6.20 -46.23
C GLU A 12 -16.44 7.51 -46.60
N ALA A 13 -16.48 8.47 -45.69
CA ALA A 13 -17.00 9.82 -45.94
C ALA A 13 -16.07 10.71 -46.76
N GLY A 14 -14.87 10.24 -47.09
CA GLY A 14 -13.88 11.02 -47.85
C GLY A 14 -13.29 12.23 -47.12
N VAL A 15 -13.38 12.21 -45.79
CA VAL A 15 -12.84 13.31 -44.94
C VAL A 15 -11.33 13.21 -44.86
N GLU A 16 -10.81 11.98 -44.69
CA GLU A 16 -9.38 11.69 -44.61
C GLU A 16 -9.05 10.35 -45.30
N SER A 17 -7.78 10.08 -45.55
CA SER A 17 -7.31 8.86 -46.17
C SER A 17 -6.71 7.87 -45.16
N ASP A 18 -6.62 6.62 -45.56
CA ASP A 18 -5.91 5.58 -44.77
C ASP A 18 -4.43 5.91 -44.61
N GLU A 19 -3.80 6.51 -45.59
CA GLU A 19 -2.40 6.96 -45.53
C GLU A 19 -2.21 8.06 -44.45
N PHE A 20 -3.17 8.98 -44.35
CA PHE A 20 -3.16 10.01 -43.30
C PHE A 20 -3.18 9.37 -41.93
N PHE A 21 -4.10 8.42 -41.67
CA PHE A 21 -4.19 7.76 -40.39
C PHE A 21 -2.97 6.88 -40.07
N ALA A 22 -2.41 6.22 -41.07
CA ALA A 22 -1.18 5.45 -40.91
C ALA A 22 -0.01 6.35 -40.50
N LYS A 23 0.12 7.50 -41.15
CA LYS A 23 1.13 8.51 -40.83
C LYS A 23 0.91 9.10 -39.44
N LEU A 24 -0.31 9.45 -39.07
CA LEU A 24 -0.65 9.98 -37.77
C LEU A 24 -0.28 9.01 -36.63
N LEU A 25 -0.55 7.72 -36.84
CA LEU A 25 -0.19 6.67 -35.85
C LEU A 25 1.33 6.55 -35.75
N GLN A 26 2.06 6.57 -36.85
CA GLN A 26 3.52 6.51 -36.84
C GLN A 26 4.13 7.74 -36.16
N ASP A 27 3.70 8.94 -36.53
CA ASP A 27 4.18 10.19 -35.93
C ASP A 27 3.89 10.23 -34.41
N THR A 28 2.74 9.68 -33.98
CA THR A 28 2.37 9.58 -32.57
C THR A 28 3.28 8.60 -31.86
N ALA A 29 3.52 7.41 -32.43
CA ALA A 29 4.41 6.38 -31.84
C ALA A 29 5.85 6.90 -31.71
N ASP A 30 6.35 7.62 -32.75
CA ASP A 30 7.69 8.20 -32.73
C ASP A 30 7.80 9.29 -31.65
N ARG A 31 6.77 10.14 -31.52
CA ARG A 31 6.70 11.17 -30.48
C ARG A 31 6.67 10.56 -29.08
N MET A 32 5.85 9.52 -28.86
CA MET A 32 5.80 8.81 -27.57
C MET A 32 7.14 8.16 -27.23
N THR A 33 7.79 7.53 -28.21
CA THR A 33 9.12 6.94 -28.04
C THR A 33 10.15 8.01 -27.65
N MET A 34 10.12 9.17 -28.26
CA MET A 34 11.01 10.29 -27.94
C MET A 34 10.75 10.81 -26.52
N ILE A 35 9.49 10.95 -26.12
CA ILE A 35 9.11 11.38 -24.77
C ILE A 35 9.59 10.36 -23.72
N CYS A 36 9.39 9.06 -23.96
CA CYS A 36 9.84 8.00 -23.06
C CYS A 36 11.37 8.02 -22.90
N ARG A 37 12.11 8.20 -24.01
CA ARG A 37 13.58 8.31 -23.95
C ARG A 37 14.02 9.54 -23.16
N ALA A 38 13.38 10.69 -23.37
CA ALA A 38 13.68 11.90 -22.63
C ALA A 38 13.35 11.77 -21.14
N ALA A 39 12.29 11.04 -20.79
CA ALA A 39 11.93 10.76 -19.40
C ALA A 39 12.93 9.83 -18.69
N ASP A 40 13.54 8.91 -19.42
CA ASP A 40 14.55 7.97 -18.88
C ASP A 40 15.99 8.56 -18.89
N ASP A 41 16.19 9.64 -19.65
CA ASP A 41 17.49 10.31 -19.72
C ASP A 41 17.74 11.14 -18.46
N LYS A 42 18.79 10.79 -17.72
CA LYS A 42 19.13 11.44 -16.46
C LYS A 42 19.62 12.88 -16.58
N GLU A 43 20.08 13.28 -17.76
CA GLU A 43 20.48 14.66 -18.02
C GLU A 43 19.27 15.55 -18.33
N ILE A 44 18.25 14.99 -18.99
CA ILE A 44 17.02 15.70 -19.34
C ILE A 44 16.01 15.64 -18.17
N SER A 45 15.88 14.48 -17.55
CA SER A 45 14.97 14.21 -16.44
C SER A 45 15.75 13.65 -15.23
N PRO A 46 16.49 14.50 -14.50
CA PRO A 46 17.25 14.05 -13.37
C PRO A 46 16.33 13.49 -12.27
N TYR A 47 16.67 12.33 -11.75
CA TYR A 47 15.99 11.75 -10.61
C TYR A 47 16.85 11.84 -9.34
N VAL A 48 16.18 11.86 -8.20
CA VAL A 48 16.86 11.85 -6.91
C VAL A 48 17.22 10.42 -6.56
N ASP A 49 18.51 10.21 -6.30
CA ASP A 49 19.02 8.97 -5.75
C ASP A 49 18.82 9.01 -4.24
N PHE A 50 17.77 8.31 -3.76
CA PHE A 50 17.42 8.27 -2.33
C PHE A 50 18.44 7.49 -1.49
N ASP A 51 19.19 6.57 -2.09
CA ASP A 51 20.28 5.88 -1.37
C ASP A 51 21.42 6.84 -1.03
N LYS A 52 21.69 7.81 -1.92
CA LYS A 52 22.68 8.87 -1.68
C LYS A 52 22.12 10.07 -0.92
N ASN A 53 20.81 10.31 -1.04
CA ASN A 53 20.13 11.47 -0.45
C ASN A 53 18.87 11.03 0.33
N PRO A 54 19.00 10.27 1.41
CA PRO A 54 17.85 9.70 2.13
C PRO A 54 16.93 10.78 2.72
N ASP A 55 17.46 11.95 3.02
CA ASP A 55 16.72 13.07 3.61
C ASP A 55 16.18 14.07 2.59
N TYR A 56 16.29 13.76 1.28
CA TYR A 56 15.90 14.72 0.23
C TYR A 56 14.47 15.20 0.37
N LEU A 57 13.51 14.28 0.56
CA LEU A 57 12.10 14.65 0.73
C LEU A 57 11.84 15.44 2.01
N ALA A 58 12.49 15.08 3.11
CA ALA A 58 12.38 15.80 4.36
C ALA A 58 12.89 17.25 4.22
N ASN A 59 13.97 17.45 3.48
CA ASN A 59 14.53 18.78 3.23
C ASN A 59 13.72 19.66 2.28
N LEU A 60 12.80 19.07 1.49
CA LEU A 60 11.85 19.79 0.65
C LEU A 60 10.59 20.22 1.41
N MET A 61 10.37 19.76 2.62
CA MET A 61 9.20 20.12 3.42
C MET A 61 9.25 21.58 3.82
N PHE A 62 8.06 22.19 3.91
CA PHE A 62 7.90 23.61 4.24
C PHE A 62 8.37 23.92 5.67
N SER A 63 8.28 22.96 6.57
CA SER A 63 8.79 23.00 7.93
C SER A 63 9.82 21.90 8.16
N ASN A 64 10.97 22.24 8.75
CA ASN A 64 11.97 21.28 9.20
C ASN A 64 11.59 20.62 10.54
N GLU A 65 10.52 21.07 11.17
CA GLU A 65 9.98 20.47 12.39
C GLU A 65 8.96 19.38 12.02
N HIS A 66 9.29 18.17 12.40
CA HIS A 66 8.39 17.04 12.19
C HIS A 66 7.57 16.76 13.44
N VAL A 67 6.26 16.87 13.34
CA VAL A 67 5.36 16.33 14.35
C VAL A 67 5.43 14.81 14.26
N ARG A 68 6.17 14.19 15.15
CA ARG A 68 6.34 12.74 15.18
C ARG A 68 5.19 12.01 15.84
N SER A 69 4.38 12.70 16.62
CA SER A 69 3.21 12.15 17.31
C SER A 69 2.23 13.27 17.61
N MET A 70 0.96 13.06 17.26
CA MET A 70 -0.14 13.97 17.63
C MET A 70 -0.60 13.76 19.09
N GLY A 71 0.09 12.92 19.84
CA GLY A 71 -0.37 12.43 21.14
C GLY A 71 -1.43 11.33 20.94
N ALA A 72 -1.10 10.12 21.31
CA ALA A 72 -2.13 9.06 21.30
C ALA A 72 -3.20 9.43 22.32
N PRO A 73 -4.50 9.34 21.99
CA PRO A 73 -5.56 9.45 22.98
C PRO A 73 -5.31 8.41 24.09
N ASP A 74 -5.55 8.80 25.35
CA ASP A 74 -5.43 7.92 26.50
C ASP A 74 -6.53 6.84 26.41
N GLN A 75 -6.22 5.76 25.70
CA GLN A 75 -7.12 4.64 25.47
C GLN A 75 -6.66 3.42 26.26
N LYS A 76 -7.60 2.78 26.92
CA LYS A 76 -7.34 1.48 27.54
C LYS A 76 -7.24 0.41 26.45
N LEU A 77 -6.32 -0.53 26.69
CA LEU A 77 -6.18 -1.69 25.83
C LEU A 77 -7.52 -2.44 25.73
N ASN A 78 -8.04 -2.58 24.52
CA ASN A 78 -9.29 -3.27 24.22
C ASN A 78 -9.00 -4.54 23.42
N VAL A 79 -8.97 -5.68 24.10
CA VAL A 79 -8.78 -7.01 23.54
C VAL A 79 -9.76 -7.99 24.21
N THR A 80 -10.12 -9.08 23.53
CA THR A 80 -11.10 -10.06 24.05
C THR A 80 -10.47 -11.17 24.88
N GLY A 81 -9.15 -11.32 24.82
CA GLY A 81 -8.41 -12.33 25.57
C GLY A 81 -6.91 -12.18 25.43
N PRO A 82 -6.10 -13.02 26.09
CA PRO A 82 -4.65 -13.02 25.91
C PRO A 82 -4.29 -13.49 24.50
N LYS A 83 -3.18 -12.96 23.93
CA LYS A 83 -2.76 -13.29 22.56
C LYS A 83 -2.47 -14.78 22.33
N GLU A 84 -2.10 -15.48 23.40
CA GLU A 84 -1.86 -16.93 23.40
C GLU A 84 -3.14 -17.74 23.14
N SER A 85 -4.32 -17.14 23.35
CA SER A 85 -5.62 -17.75 22.99
C SER A 85 -5.85 -17.78 21.49
N CYS A 86 -5.14 -16.96 20.73
CA CYS A 86 -5.14 -17.04 19.27
C CYS A 86 -4.38 -18.30 18.84
N LYS A 87 -5.11 -19.29 18.32
CA LYS A 87 -4.55 -20.57 17.91
C LYS A 87 -3.36 -20.41 16.95
N ARG A 88 -3.50 -19.54 15.93
CA ARG A 88 -2.42 -19.30 14.97
C ARG A 88 -1.17 -18.74 15.63
N TYR A 89 -1.31 -17.80 16.56
CA TYR A 89 -0.18 -17.25 17.32
C TYR A 89 0.54 -18.33 18.12
N ALA A 90 -0.23 -19.15 18.86
CA ALA A 90 0.32 -20.25 19.65
C ALA A 90 1.00 -21.33 18.79
N ASP A 91 0.46 -21.60 17.60
CA ASP A 91 1.05 -22.56 16.66
C ASP A 91 2.33 -22.01 16.02
N LEU A 92 2.39 -20.71 15.70
CA LEU A 92 3.59 -20.07 15.18
C LEU A 92 4.73 -20.05 16.19
N ALA A 93 4.43 -19.83 17.45
CA ALA A 93 5.42 -19.84 18.53
C ALA A 93 6.11 -21.22 18.68
N LYS A 94 5.41 -22.31 18.31
CA LYS A 94 5.92 -23.70 18.38
C LYS A 94 6.61 -24.16 17.11
N LYS A 95 6.41 -23.46 15.97
CA LYS A 95 7.02 -23.86 14.70
C LYS A 95 8.52 -23.64 14.73
N GLU A 96 9.24 -24.69 14.41
CA GLU A 96 10.64 -24.59 14.08
C GLU A 96 10.78 -24.21 12.61
N HIS A 97 11.41 -23.08 12.36
CA HIS A 97 11.67 -22.58 11.02
C HIS A 97 13.17 -22.58 10.78
N TYR A 98 13.60 -23.29 9.77
CA TYR A 98 15.03 -23.40 9.42
C TYR A 98 15.31 -22.74 8.08
N ALA A 99 16.43 -21.99 8.00
CA ALA A 99 17.05 -21.62 6.76
C ALA A 99 18.25 -22.53 6.48
N PHE A 100 18.53 -22.73 5.21
CA PHE A 100 19.67 -23.52 4.73
C PHE A 100 20.49 -22.65 3.79
N ASP A 101 21.81 -22.79 3.85
CA ASP A 101 22.69 -22.19 2.86
C ASP A 101 22.62 -22.94 1.51
N LYS A 102 23.37 -22.43 0.51
CA LYS A 102 23.45 -23.04 -0.83
C LYS A 102 24.01 -24.48 -0.83
N ASP A 103 24.75 -24.85 0.22
CA ASP A 103 25.38 -26.17 0.36
C ASP A 103 24.54 -27.12 1.22
N GLY A 104 23.34 -26.67 1.66
CA GLY A 104 22.39 -27.46 2.44
C GLY A 104 22.65 -27.47 3.94
N ASN A 105 23.55 -26.63 4.46
CA ASN A 105 23.79 -26.53 5.90
C ASN A 105 22.74 -25.64 6.55
N LYS A 106 22.26 -26.07 7.72
CA LYS A 106 21.24 -25.35 8.49
C LYS A 106 21.84 -24.13 9.19
N PHE A 107 21.21 -22.97 9.05
CA PHE A 107 21.50 -21.82 9.89
C PHE A 107 20.85 -21.98 11.26
N SER A 108 21.65 -21.94 12.34
CA SER A 108 21.17 -22.15 13.71
C SER A 108 20.35 -20.98 14.27
N ASP A 109 20.64 -19.76 13.77
CA ASP A 109 20.19 -18.50 14.40
C ASP A 109 19.12 -17.74 13.58
N MET A 110 18.68 -18.31 12.44
CA MET A 110 17.72 -17.68 11.57
C MET A 110 16.38 -18.39 11.61
N LYS A 111 15.34 -17.68 12.02
CA LYS A 111 13.95 -18.10 11.79
C LYS A 111 13.53 -17.73 10.37
N VAL A 112 12.91 -18.68 9.68
CA VAL A 112 12.31 -18.46 8.37
C VAL A 112 10.79 -18.43 8.50
N TYR A 113 10.18 -17.36 8.02
CA TYR A 113 8.75 -17.20 7.95
C TYR A 113 8.31 -17.10 6.50
N ASN A 114 7.11 -17.56 6.17
CA ASN A 114 6.46 -17.05 5.00
C ASN A 114 6.05 -15.58 5.24
N ILE A 115 5.91 -14.79 4.18
CA ILE A 115 5.59 -13.35 4.25
C ILE A 115 4.32 -13.12 5.08
N ARG A 116 3.31 -13.95 4.92
CA ARG A 116 2.04 -13.87 5.65
C ARG A 116 2.22 -13.99 7.16
N ASP A 117 3.02 -14.94 7.62
CA ASP A 117 3.26 -15.16 9.04
C ASP A 117 4.21 -14.09 9.62
N ALA A 118 5.15 -13.61 8.81
CA ALA A 118 6.05 -12.51 9.16
C ALA A 118 5.32 -11.16 9.34
N ILE A 119 4.17 -10.97 8.68
CA ILE A 119 3.29 -9.80 8.90
C ILE A 119 2.37 -10.03 10.08
N PHE A 120 1.82 -11.24 10.24
CA PHE A 120 0.86 -11.57 11.29
C PHE A 120 1.44 -11.42 12.70
N GLU A 121 2.63 -11.96 12.94
CA GLU A 121 3.24 -11.97 14.28
C GLU A 121 3.49 -10.56 14.86
N PRO A 122 4.15 -9.63 14.14
CA PRO A 122 4.28 -8.26 14.61
C PRO A 122 2.94 -7.53 14.70
N LEU A 123 1.98 -7.81 13.83
CA LEU A 123 0.68 -7.18 13.86
C LEU A 123 -0.09 -7.55 15.15
N ILE A 124 -0.17 -8.83 15.51
CA ILE A 124 -0.83 -9.23 16.76
C ILE A 124 -0.10 -8.65 17.99
N ASN A 125 1.23 -8.63 18.00
CA ASN A 125 1.98 -8.01 19.09
C ASN A 125 1.65 -6.53 19.21
N LYS A 126 1.58 -5.82 18.07
CA LYS A 126 1.23 -4.39 18.03
C LYS A 126 -0.16 -4.09 18.55
N TYR A 127 -1.13 -4.97 18.33
CA TYR A 127 -2.47 -4.84 18.90
C TYR A 127 -2.48 -4.83 20.43
N TYR A 128 -1.54 -5.54 21.08
CA TYR A 128 -1.41 -5.57 22.53
C TYR A 128 -0.52 -4.45 23.09
N GLU A 129 0.29 -3.83 22.26
CA GLU A 129 1.15 -2.70 22.64
C GLU A 129 0.45 -1.35 22.44
N ASP A 130 -0.33 -1.23 21.37
CA ASP A 130 -0.95 0.03 20.97
C ASP A 130 -2.49 -0.08 21.01
N PRO A 131 -3.14 0.54 21.99
CA PRO A 131 -4.60 0.50 22.11
C PRO A 131 -5.31 1.23 20.97
N THR A 132 -4.62 2.11 20.23
CA THR A 132 -5.20 2.87 19.11
C THR A 132 -5.15 2.10 17.79
N LEU A 133 -4.40 1.01 17.71
CA LEU A 133 -4.26 0.26 16.48
C LEU A 133 -5.59 -0.35 16.04
N VAL A 134 -6.00 -0.04 14.82
CA VAL A 134 -7.12 -0.68 14.12
C VAL A 134 -6.62 -1.31 12.82
N ALA A 135 -7.25 -2.39 12.37
CA ALA A 135 -7.05 -2.91 11.03
C ALA A 135 -8.39 -3.19 10.34
N TYR A 136 -8.48 -2.86 9.07
CA TYR A 136 -9.66 -3.11 8.27
C TYR A 136 -9.35 -3.13 6.77
N GLY A 137 -10.32 -3.60 6.03
CA GLY A 137 -10.32 -3.73 4.59
C GLY A 137 -11.43 -4.68 4.18
N GLU A 138 -11.47 -5.05 2.92
CA GLU A 138 -12.45 -6.00 2.42
C GLU A 138 -12.14 -7.40 2.95
N ASP A 139 -13.12 -8.04 3.60
CA ASP A 139 -13.00 -9.39 4.15
C ASP A 139 -11.81 -9.61 5.12
N VAL A 140 -11.29 -8.55 5.74
CA VAL A 140 -10.13 -8.60 6.62
C VAL A 140 -10.42 -9.39 7.90
N ARG A 141 -11.57 -9.14 8.54
CA ARG A 141 -11.91 -9.78 9.80
C ARG A 141 -12.28 -11.24 9.62
N ASP A 142 -13.30 -11.52 8.81
CA ASP A 142 -13.94 -12.83 8.79
C ASP A 142 -13.14 -13.84 7.96
N TRP A 143 -12.58 -13.41 6.84
CA TRP A 143 -11.74 -14.25 5.98
C TRP A 143 -10.25 -14.15 6.29
N GLY A 144 -9.83 -13.05 6.93
CA GLY A 144 -8.44 -12.80 7.26
C GLY A 144 -7.67 -12.08 6.15
N GLY A 145 -8.38 -11.39 5.26
CA GLY A 145 -7.83 -10.73 4.08
C GLY A 145 -7.57 -11.70 2.92
N ALA A 146 -7.26 -11.16 1.74
CA ALA A 146 -7.08 -11.92 0.50
C ALA A 146 -6.04 -13.05 0.62
N TYR A 147 -4.98 -12.82 1.37
CA TYR A 147 -3.89 -13.78 1.59
C TYR A 147 -3.85 -14.34 3.01
N ALA A 148 -4.96 -14.22 3.74
CA ALA A 148 -5.09 -14.72 5.11
C ALA A 148 -4.03 -14.16 6.09
N VAL A 149 -3.59 -12.93 5.88
CA VAL A 149 -2.64 -12.24 6.77
C VAL A 149 -3.26 -12.07 8.15
N TYR A 150 -4.52 -11.65 8.23
CA TYR A 150 -5.25 -11.34 9.47
C TYR A 150 -5.97 -12.55 10.08
N ARG A 151 -5.95 -13.70 9.40
CA ARG A 151 -6.67 -14.89 9.89
C ARG A 151 -6.25 -15.27 11.30
N GLY A 152 -7.23 -15.43 12.19
CA GLY A 152 -7.04 -15.75 13.61
C GLY A 152 -7.01 -14.53 14.53
N LEU A 153 -6.81 -13.31 14.04
CA LEU A 153 -6.85 -12.11 14.90
C LEU A 153 -8.22 -11.91 15.53
N MET A 154 -9.30 -12.29 14.85
CA MET A 154 -10.67 -12.14 15.37
C MET A 154 -10.92 -12.93 16.66
N ASP A 155 -10.10 -13.93 16.98
CA ASP A 155 -10.23 -14.71 18.20
C ASP A 155 -9.96 -13.85 19.44
N VAL A 156 -9.08 -12.84 19.31
CA VAL A 156 -8.58 -12.03 20.44
C VAL A 156 -8.74 -10.52 20.25
N ILE A 157 -9.05 -10.06 19.04
CA ILE A 157 -9.23 -8.64 18.72
C ILE A 157 -10.72 -8.34 18.48
N PRO A 158 -11.30 -7.38 19.24
CA PRO A 158 -12.71 -7.05 19.11
C PRO A 158 -13.05 -6.38 17.78
N HIS A 159 -14.33 -6.42 17.42
CA HIS A 159 -14.84 -5.85 16.16
C HIS A 159 -14.55 -4.34 16.01
N SER A 160 -14.46 -3.61 17.12
CA SER A 160 -14.13 -2.18 17.09
C SER A 160 -12.68 -1.88 16.66
N ARG A 161 -11.82 -2.88 16.65
CA ARG A 161 -10.40 -2.74 16.29
C ARG A 161 -9.99 -3.56 15.07
N LEU A 162 -10.81 -4.55 14.69
CA LEU A 162 -10.60 -5.38 13.50
C LEU A 162 -11.96 -5.59 12.83
N PHE A 163 -12.16 -5.04 11.65
CA PHE A 163 -13.47 -5.08 10.98
C PHE A 163 -13.36 -5.15 9.46
N ASN A 164 -14.46 -5.54 8.82
CA ASN A 164 -14.58 -5.48 7.37
C ASN A 164 -15.06 -4.09 6.93
N SER A 165 -14.58 -3.64 5.80
CA SER A 165 -15.10 -2.49 5.08
C SER A 165 -15.98 -2.94 3.90
N PRO A 166 -16.87 -2.10 3.41
CA PRO A 166 -17.42 -2.24 2.06
C PRO A 166 -16.30 -2.17 1.00
N ILE A 167 -16.60 -2.60 -0.23
CA ILE A 167 -15.73 -2.41 -1.39
C ILE A 167 -15.66 -0.91 -1.72
N SER A 168 -14.61 -0.24 -1.27
CA SER A 168 -14.47 1.22 -1.37
C SER A 168 -13.04 1.64 -1.06
N GLU A 169 -12.11 1.36 -1.96
CA GLU A 169 -10.67 1.50 -1.70
C GLU A 169 -10.27 2.93 -1.31
N ALA A 170 -10.86 3.94 -1.97
CA ALA A 170 -10.66 5.34 -1.60
C ALA A 170 -11.08 5.62 -0.15
N ALA A 171 -12.25 5.13 0.27
CA ALA A 171 -12.73 5.30 1.64
C ALA A 171 -11.88 4.51 2.65
N ILE A 172 -11.39 3.32 2.29
CA ILE A 172 -10.49 2.51 3.13
C ILE A 172 -9.24 3.30 3.47
N VAL A 173 -8.56 3.85 2.46
CA VAL A 173 -7.33 4.62 2.67
C VAL A 173 -7.62 5.99 3.28
N GLY A 174 -8.61 6.72 2.77
CA GLY A 174 -8.95 8.07 3.25
C GLY A 174 -9.36 8.11 4.72
N THR A 175 -10.15 7.14 5.18
CA THR A 175 -10.52 7.06 6.60
C THR A 175 -9.33 6.68 7.48
N ALA A 176 -8.39 5.85 6.98
CA ALA A 176 -7.14 5.55 7.68
C ALA A 176 -6.28 6.80 7.86
N VAL A 177 -6.14 7.61 6.80
CA VAL A 177 -5.43 8.90 6.88
C VAL A 177 -6.05 9.80 7.93
N GLY A 178 -7.38 9.99 7.88
CA GLY A 178 -8.09 10.82 8.86
C GLY A 178 -7.95 10.30 10.30
N TYR A 179 -8.05 8.99 10.49
CA TYR A 179 -7.86 8.37 11.81
C TYR A 179 -6.43 8.57 12.36
N CYS A 180 -5.42 8.43 11.50
CA CYS A 180 -4.04 8.66 11.88
C CYS A 180 -3.77 10.14 12.20
N MET A 181 -4.41 11.07 11.52
CA MET A 181 -4.34 12.51 11.86
C MET A 181 -4.92 12.81 13.24
N CYS A 182 -5.86 12.02 13.72
CA CYS A 182 -6.39 12.09 15.09
C CYS A 182 -5.53 11.40 16.15
N GLY A 183 -4.33 10.95 15.80
CA GLY A 183 -3.37 10.31 16.70
C GLY A 183 -3.48 8.80 16.80
N GLY A 184 -4.39 8.16 16.05
CA GLY A 184 -4.52 6.71 16.00
C GLY A 184 -3.46 6.04 15.10
N ARG A 185 -3.54 4.72 15.03
CA ARG A 185 -2.75 3.88 14.12
C ARG A 185 -3.67 2.98 13.33
N ALA A 186 -3.47 2.92 12.02
CA ALA A 186 -4.27 2.09 11.13
C ALA A 186 -3.39 1.20 10.26
N VAL A 187 -3.81 -0.05 10.09
CA VAL A 187 -3.32 -0.96 9.06
C VAL A 187 -4.51 -1.30 8.18
N VAL A 188 -4.47 -0.87 6.93
CA VAL A 188 -5.55 -1.11 5.98
C VAL A 188 -5.08 -1.95 4.83
N GLU A 189 -5.92 -2.90 4.41
CA GLU A 189 -5.64 -3.76 3.29
C GLU A 189 -6.37 -3.26 2.04
N LEU A 190 -5.59 -2.99 0.99
CA LEU A 190 -6.08 -3.04 -0.37
C LEU A 190 -5.91 -4.49 -0.85
N MET A 191 -7.00 -5.12 -1.30
CA MET A 191 -7.02 -6.55 -1.58
C MET A 191 -5.97 -6.97 -2.61
N TYR A 192 -5.75 -6.14 -3.64
CA TYR A 192 -4.72 -6.29 -4.65
C TYR A 192 -4.05 -4.96 -4.97
N CYS A 193 -2.78 -5.01 -5.36
CA CYS A 193 -2.01 -3.84 -5.79
C CYS A 193 -2.67 -3.09 -6.96
N ASP A 194 -3.38 -3.82 -7.82
CA ASP A 194 -4.17 -3.27 -8.94
C ASP A 194 -5.17 -2.20 -8.50
N PHE A 195 -5.72 -2.33 -7.31
CA PHE A 195 -6.72 -1.41 -6.77
C PHE A 195 -6.13 -0.14 -6.15
N LEU A 196 -4.79 -0.02 -6.13
CA LEU A 196 -4.12 1.20 -5.68
C LEU A 196 -4.58 2.44 -6.47
N GLY A 197 -4.88 2.27 -7.76
CA GLY A 197 -5.42 3.33 -8.60
C GLY A 197 -6.76 3.87 -8.14
N ARG A 198 -7.58 3.07 -7.46
CA ARG A 198 -8.87 3.48 -6.89
C ARG A 198 -8.72 4.36 -5.64
N ALA A 199 -7.62 4.20 -4.93
CA ALA A 199 -7.26 5.01 -3.76
C ALA A 199 -6.12 6.00 -4.09
N GLY A 200 -5.96 6.35 -5.37
CA GLY A 200 -4.82 7.14 -5.84
C GLY A 200 -4.72 8.51 -5.19
N ASP A 201 -5.82 9.23 -5.05
CA ASP A 201 -5.81 10.55 -4.38
C ASP A 201 -5.42 10.41 -2.90
N GLU A 202 -6.00 9.45 -2.21
CA GLU A 202 -5.75 9.22 -0.79
C GLU A 202 -4.28 8.85 -0.52
N VAL A 203 -3.66 8.05 -1.41
CA VAL A 203 -2.27 7.64 -1.28
C VAL A 203 -1.31 8.73 -1.73
N PHE A 204 -1.51 9.28 -2.95
CA PHE A 204 -0.53 10.17 -3.58
C PHE A 204 -0.67 11.64 -3.18
N ASN A 205 -1.85 12.08 -2.78
CA ASN A 205 -2.09 13.46 -2.36
C ASN A 205 -2.32 13.59 -0.86
N GLN A 206 -3.17 12.75 -0.28
CA GLN A 206 -3.54 12.87 1.12
C GLN A 206 -2.45 12.32 2.04
N MET A 207 -2.22 11.03 2.02
CA MET A 207 -1.27 10.38 2.92
C MET A 207 0.17 10.90 2.75
N SER A 208 0.59 11.13 1.52
CA SER A 208 1.99 11.52 1.22
C SER A 208 2.27 13.01 1.41
N LYS A 209 1.27 13.89 1.32
CA LYS A 209 1.49 15.34 1.23
C LYS A 209 0.90 16.15 2.37
N TRP A 210 0.03 15.59 3.18
CA TRP A 210 -0.66 16.34 4.25
C TRP A 210 0.29 17.11 5.16
N GLN A 211 1.36 16.47 5.60
CA GLN A 211 2.34 17.12 6.46
C GLN A 211 2.98 18.35 5.77
N ALA A 212 3.43 18.19 4.53
CA ALA A 212 4.01 19.28 3.77
C ALA A 212 3.00 20.40 3.48
N MET A 213 1.75 20.03 3.12
CA MET A 213 0.69 20.98 2.80
C MET A 213 0.18 21.77 4.01
N SER A 214 0.28 21.21 5.21
CA SER A 214 -0.11 21.83 6.47
C SER A 214 1.04 22.56 7.18
N ALA A 215 2.15 22.77 6.50
CA ALA A 215 3.38 23.38 7.05
C ALA A 215 4.00 22.60 8.23
N GLY A 216 3.89 21.26 8.19
CA GLY A 216 4.48 20.36 9.18
C GLY A 216 3.66 20.12 10.41
#